data_12eee34b64e3bc47d2081c5e762beb77
#
_entry.id   12eee34b64e3bc47d2081c5e762beb77
#
_cell.length_a   1.000
_cell.length_b   1.000
_cell.length_c   1.000
_cell.angle_alpha   90.00
_cell.angle_beta   90.00
_cell.angle_gamma   90.00
#
_symmetry.space_group_name_H-M   'P 1'
#
loop_
_entity.id
_entity.type
_entity.pdbx_description
1 polymer ?
#
loop_
_entity_poly.entity_id
_entity_poly.type
_entity_poly.pdbx_seq_one_letter_code
_entity_poly.pdbx_strand_id
1 'polypeptide(L)'
;MDHVHAALDRCLDNAGAPPLERVRRFFELTQQNYRKEGYMGCLLGGLGQELSGVSEVFRHKIEGCFSEIARRIAVCLDEARTGGDIPADANTRRMASLLVDCWEGAALRSRLRGIAAPLTAMLDFYFRSAASR
;
A
#
# COMPACT_ATOMS: atom_id res chain seq x y z
N MET A 1 4.83 8.16 -10.94
CA MET A 1 5.20 6.72 -10.95
C MET A 1 6.60 6.47 -10.40
N ASP A 2 7.59 7.24 -10.82
CA ASP A 2 8.98 7.05 -10.37
C ASP A 2 9.14 7.18 -8.86
N HIS A 3 8.38 8.08 -8.22
CA HIS A 3 8.40 8.24 -6.77
C HIS A 3 7.90 7.00 -6.04
N VAL A 4 6.88 6.36 -6.57
CA VAL A 4 6.31 5.14 -5.98
C VAL A 4 7.32 4.00 -6.12
N HIS A 5 7.92 3.83 -7.30
CA HIS A 5 8.94 2.79 -7.52
C HIS A 5 10.17 3.01 -6.64
N ALA A 6 10.65 4.26 -6.51
CA ALA A 6 11.77 4.58 -5.64
C ALA A 6 11.47 4.27 -4.17
N ALA A 7 10.25 4.59 -3.72
CA ALA A 7 9.83 4.29 -2.35
C ALA A 7 9.71 2.78 -2.13
N LEU A 8 9.18 2.04 -3.11
CA LEU A 8 9.11 0.58 -3.06
C LEU A 8 10.51 -0.01 -2.94
N ASP A 9 11.45 0.41 -3.80
CA ASP A 9 12.82 -0.08 -3.77
C ASP A 9 13.48 0.19 -2.42
N ARG A 10 13.34 1.42 -1.91
CA ARG A 10 13.96 1.85 -0.67
C ARG A 10 13.45 1.07 0.54
N CYS A 11 12.15 0.82 0.59
CA CYS A 11 11.52 0.17 1.75
C CYS A 11 11.49 -1.34 1.62
N LEU A 12 11.09 -1.88 0.47
CA LEU A 12 10.86 -3.32 0.32
C LEU A 12 12.15 -4.11 0.11
N ASP A 13 13.15 -3.50 -0.48
CA ASP A 13 14.45 -4.16 -0.74
C ASP A 13 15.45 -4.00 0.41
N ASN A 14 15.06 -3.37 1.50
CA ASN A 14 15.92 -3.16 2.65
C ASN A 14 16.02 -4.43 3.50
N ALA A 15 17.02 -5.26 3.22
CA ALA A 15 17.24 -6.53 3.92
C ALA A 15 17.57 -6.38 5.42
N GLY A 16 17.85 -5.16 5.90
CA GLY A 16 18.14 -4.89 7.31
C GLY A 16 16.90 -4.86 8.21
N ALA A 17 15.68 -4.91 7.64
CA ALA A 17 14.44 -4.89 8.39
C ALA A 17 13.61 -6.12 8.11
N PRO A 18 12.79 -6.60 9.09
CA PRO A 18 11.86 -7.70 8.86
C PRO A 18 10.86 -7.39 7.74
N PRO A 19 10.40 -8.40 6.98
CA PRO A 19 9.54 -8.16 5.83
C PRO A 19 8.26 -7.38 6.12
N LEU A 20 7.53 -7.70 7.19
CA LEU A 20 6.31 -6.95 7.54
C LEU A 20 6.60 -5.49 7.87
N GLU A 21 7.72 -5.24 8.55
CA GLU A 21 8.13 -3.89 8.87
C GLU A 21 8.50 -3.09 7.62
N ARG A 22 9.13 -3.73 6.63
CA ARG A 22 9.42 -3.10 5.34
C ARG A 22 8.16 -2.64 4.64
N VAL A 23 7.13 -3.48 4.60
CA VAL A 23 5.84 -3.14 4.00
C VAL A 23 5.19 -1.98 4.75
N ARG A 24 5.16 -2.05 6.08
CA ARG A 24 4.58 -0.99 6.90
C ARG A 24 5.30 0.35 6.69
N ARG A 25 6.62 0.34 6.64
CA ARG A 25 7.43 1.55 6.41
C ARG A 25 7.13 2.20 5.06
N PHE A 26 6.89 1.40 4.03
CA PHE A 26 6.50 1.94 2.73
C PHE A 26 5.23 2.80 2.85
N PHE A 27 4.21 2.27 3.52
CA PHE A 27 2.96 3.01 3.69
C PHE A 27 3.11 4.21 4.63
N GLU A 28 3.90 4.10 5.68
CA GLU A 28 4.17 5.22 6.58
C GLU A 28 4.88 6.35 5.85
N LEU A 29 5.84 6.04 5.00
CA LEU A 29 6.53 7.04 4.17
C LEU A 29 5.54 7.73 3.22
N THR A 30 4.66 6.96 2.59
CA THR A 30 3.64 7.49 1.71
C THR A 30 2.68 8.40 2.49
N GLN A 31 2.31 8.02 3.71
CA GLN A 31 1.46 8.83 4.59
C GLN A 31 2.13 10.15 4.95
N GLN A 32 3.44 10.16 5.20
CA GLN A 32 4.19 11.39 5.46
C GLN A 32 4.13 12.34 4.27
N ASN A 33 4.24 11.79 3.06
CA ASN A 33 4.12 12.59 1.84
C ASN A 33 2.71 13.17 1.69
N TYR A 34 1.68 12.41 2.01
CA TYR A 34 0.29 12.91 2.01
C TYR A 34 0.11 14.05 3.00
N ARG A 35 0.72 13.95 4.18
CA ARG A 35 0.65 15.00 5.20
C ARG A 35 1.26 16.31 4.67
N LYS A 36 2.39 16.24 4.00
CA LYS A 36 3.04 17.41 3.38
C LYS A 36 2.15 18.07 2.32
N GLU A 37 1.33 17.29 1.65
CA GLU A 37 0.43 17.74 0.60
C GLU A 37 -0.97 18.08 1.10
N GLY A 38 -1.17 18.19 2.42
CA GLY A 38 -2.47 18.51 3.02
C GLY A 38 -3.49 17.39 2.90
N TYR A 39 -3.03 16.14 2.90
CA TYR A 39 -3.87 14.94 2.77
C TYR A 39 -4.64 14.90 1.45
N MET A 40 -3.98 15.27 0.37
CA MET A 40 -4.57 15.14 -0.96
C MET A 40 -4.82 13.68 -1.38
N GLY A 41 -4.31 12.73 -0.59
CA GLY A 41 -4.46 11.31 -0.86
C GLY A 41 -3.51 10.81 -1.94
N CYS A 42 -3.76 9.61 -2.45
CA CYS A 42 -2.98 9.07 -3.55
C CYS A 42 -3.35 9.77 -4.85
N LEU A 43 -2.42 10.51 -5.44
CA LEU A 43 -2.65 11.21 -6.70
C LEU A 43 -3.08 10.23 -7.80
N LEU A 44 -2.45 9.06 -7.84
CA LEU A 44 -2.78 8.03 -8.82
C LEU A 44 -4.23 7.55 -8.66
N GLY A 45 -4.65 7.28 -7.41
CA GLY A 45 -6.02 6.87 -7.11
C GLY A 45 -7.04 7.97 -7.43
N GLY A 46 -6.72 9.23 -7.08
CA GLY A 46 -7.57 10.37 -7.38
C GLY A 46 -7.77 10.57 -8.87
N LEU A 47 -6.69 10.52 -9.64
CA LEU A 47 -6.76 10.61 -11.10
C LEU A 47 -7.54 9.44 -11.67
N GLY A 48 -7.37 8.23 -11.12
CA GLY A 48 -8.10 7.05 -11.56
C GLY A 48 -9.60 7.20 -11.39
N GLN A 49 -10.05 7.76 -10.27
CA GLN A 49 -11.45 8.00 -10.00
C GLN A 49 -12.06 9.02 -10.95
N GLU A 50 -11.31 10.05 -11.32
CA GLU A 50 -11.80 11.12 -12.20
C GLU A 50 -11.75 10.75 -13.69
N LEU A 51 -10.71 10.04 -14.12
CA LEU A 51 -10.40 9.86 -15.53
C LEU A 51 -10.61 8.44 -16.05
N SER A 52 -10.71 7.43 -15.19
CA SER A 52 -10.82 6.04 -15.62
C SER A 52 -12.08 5.76 -16.43
N GLY A 53 -13.15 6.51 -16.19
CA GLY A 53 -14.39 6.41 -16.96
C GLY A 53 -14.34 7.07 -18.34
N VAL A 54 -13.28 7.87 -18.61
CA VAL A 54 -13.15 8.65 -19.84
C VAL A 54 -12.15 8.02 -20.80
N SER A 55 -11.15 7.28 -20.28
CA SER A 55 -10.10 6.70 -21.08
C SER A 55 -9.80 5.28 -20.63
N GLU A 56 -10.02 4.32 -21.51
CA GLU A 56 -9.73 2.91 -21.25
C GLU A 56 -8.23 2.66 -21.14
N VAL A 57 -7.42 3.32 -21.97
CA VAL A 57 -5.96 3.24 -21.90
C VAL A 57 -5.45 3.74 -20.55
N PHE A 58 -5.97 4.86 -20.09
CA PHE A 58 -5.59 5.45 -18.81
C PHE A 58 -5.98 4.53 -17.66
N ARG A 59 -7.19 3.98 -17.70
CA ARG A 59 -7.68 3.02 -16.70
C ARG A 59 -6.75 1.80 -16.59
N HIS A 60 -6.33 1.24 -17.72
CA HIS A 60 -5.41 0.09 -17.74
C HIS A 60 -4.03 0.45 -17.16
N LYS A 61 -3.53 1.64 -17.43
CA LYS A 61 -2.25 2.10 -16.86
C LYS A 61 -2.32 2.21 -15.35
N ILE A 62 -3.39 2.77 -14.81
CA ILE A 62 -3.57 2.92 -13.36
C ILE A 62 -3.70 1.55 -12.70
N GLU A 63 -4.52 0.68 -13.26
CA GLU A 63 -4.67 -0.69 -12.76
C GLU A 63 -3.34 -1.44 -12.77
N GLY A 64 -2.56 -1.28 -13.83
CA GLY A 64 -1.22 -1.85 -13.93
C GLY A 64 -0.29 -1.37 -12.82
N CYS A 65 -0.38 -0.10 -12.46
CA CYS A 65 0.41 0.46 -11.36
C CYS A 65 0.05 -0.15 -10.02
N PHE A 66 -1.24 -0.25 -9.71
CA PHE A 66 -1.69 -0.87 -8.46
C PHE A 66 -1.32 -2.34 -8.41
N SER A 67 -1.46 -3.06 -9.52
CA SER A 67 -1.09 -4.47 -9.59
C SER A 67 0.41 -4.66 -9.34
N GLU A 68 1.26 -3.79 -9.86
CA GLU A 68 2.71 -3.86 -9.64
C GLU A 68 3.06 -3.59 -8.17
N ILE A 69 2.43 -2.61 -7.54
CA ILE A 69 2.63 -2.34 -6.11
C ILE A 69 2.24 -3.57 -5.30
N ALA A 70 1.07 -4.14 -5.58
CA ALA A 70 0.59 -5.34 -4.89
C ALA A 70 1.53 -6.52 -5.10
N ARG A 71 2.05 -6.71 -6.32
CA ARG A 71 3.00 -7.78 -6.62
C ARG A 71 4.26 -7.67 -5.77
N ARG A 72 4.81 -6.48 -5.65
CA ARG A 72 6.02 -6.27 -4.86
C ARG A 72 5.78 -6.45 -3.37
N ILE A 73 4.63 -6.02 -2.88
CA ILE A 73 4.23 -6.28 -1.49
C ILE A 73 4.10 -7.77 -1.24
N ALA A 74 3.49 -8.51 -2.19
CA ALA A 74 3.33 -9.96 -2.06
C ALA A 74 4.67 -10.68 -1.92
N VAL A 75 5.73 -10.22 -2.61
CA VAL A 75 7.08 -10.80 -2.47
C VAL A 75 7.56 -10.66 -1.01
N CYS A 76 7.37 -9.49 -0.41
CA CYS A 76 7.74 -9.29 1.01
C CYS A 76 6.89 -10.15 1.95
N LEU A 77 5.60 -10.30 1.65
CA LEU A 77 4.72 -11.14 2.45
C LEU A 77 5.11 -12.63 2.32
N ASP A 78 5.60 -13.06 1.16
CA ASP A 78 6.14 -14.41 1.00
C ASP A 78 7.36 -14.64 1.91
N GLU A 79 8.24 -13.66 2.02
CA GLU A 79 9.37 -13.72 2.95
C GLU A 79 8.89 -13.78 4.40
N ALA A 80 7.88 -12.99 4.76
CA ALA A 80 7.29 -13.01 6.09
C ALA A 80 6.67 -14.36 6.41
N ARG A 81 6.00 -14.98 5.46
CA ARG A 81 5.41 -16.31 5.62
C ARG A 81 6.50 -17.36 5.83
N THR A 82 7.55 -17.34 5.04
CA THR A 82 8.69 -18.26 5.17
C THR A 82 9.36 -18.11 6.53
N GLY A 83 9.46 -16.88 7.03
CA GLY A 83 10.07 -16.59 8.33
C GLY A 83 9.16 -16.81 9.53
N GLY A 84 7.90 -17.17 9.32
CA GLY A 84 6.94 -17.43 10.39
C GLY A 84 6.25 -16.20 10.97
N ASP A 85 6.44 -15.03 10.37
CA ASP A 85 5.83 -13.79 10.86
C ASP A 85 4.33 -13.71 10.53
N ILE A 86 3.91 -14.43 9.51
CA ILE A 86 2.49 -14.61 9.18
C ILE A 86 2.21 -16.10 9.00
N PRO A 87 0.94 -16.54 9.08
CA PRO A 87 0.62 -17.97 9.00
C PRO A 87 1.12 -18.64 7.73
N ALA A 88 1.53 -19.90 7.83
CA ALA A 88 2.09 -20.66 6.72
C ALA A 88 1.09 -20.85 5.57
N ASP A 89 -0.22 -20.84 5.88
CA ASP A 89 -1.30 -20.97 4.90
C ASP A 89 -1.81 -19.63 4.36
N ALA A 90 -1.16 -18.53 4.70
CA ALA A 90 -1.59 -17.21 4.27
C ALA A 90 -1.52 -17.07 2.74
N ASN A 91 -2.57 -16.50 2.15
CA ASN A 91 -2.59 -16.16 0.74
C ASN A 91 -1.99 -14.77 0.55
N THR A 92 -0.70 -14.71 0.28
CA THR A 92 0.07 -13.46 0.22
C THR A 92 -0.38 -12.55 -0.90
N ARG A 93 -0.79 -13.10 -2.04
CA ARG A 93 -1.32 -12.29 -3.17
C ARG A 93 -2.60 -11.57 -2.76
N ARG A 94 -3.52 -12.29 -2.13
CA ARG A 94 -4.79 -11.71 -1.66
C ARG A 94 -4.53 -10.65 -0.58
N MET A 95 -3.62 -10.95 0.35
CA MET A 95 -3.26 -10.00 1.41
C MET A 95 -2.67 -8.71 0.84
N ALA A 96 -1.80 -8.82 -0.16
CA ALA A 96 -1.20 -7.65 -0.81
C ALA A 96 -2.24 -6.81 -1.55
N SER A 97 -3.11 -7.45 -2.33
CA SER A 97 -4.19 -6.74 -3.04
C SER A 97 -5.12 -6.05 -2.07
N LEU A 98 -5.50 -6.74 -0.99
CA LEU A 98 -6.37 -6.16 0.04
C LEU A 98 -5.72 -4.96 0.70
N LEU A 99 -4.43 -5.01 0.98
CA LEU A 99 -3.72 -3.89 1.59
C LEU A 99 -3.76 -2.65 0.68
N VAL A 100 -3.52 -2.83 -0.61
CA VAL A 100 -3.60 -1.72 -1.57
C VAL A 100 -5.02 -1.15 -1.62
N ASP A 101 -6.03 -2.02 -1.69
CA ASP A 101 -7.43 -1.59 -1.74
C ASP A 101 -7.83 -0.84 -0.47
N CYS A 102 -7.45 -1.34 0.70
CA CYS A 102 -7.73 -0.69 1.99
C CYS A 102 -6.99 0.64 2.10
N TRP A 103 -5.75 0.69 1.62
CA TRP A 103 -4.97 1.92 1.62
C TRP A 103 -5.66 3.02 0.79
N GLU A 104 -6.09 2.67 -0.43
CA GLU A 104 -6.75 3.63 -1.31
C GLU A 104 -8.06 4.15 -0.70
N GLY A 105 -8.85 3.28 -0.08
CA GLY A 105 -10.07 3.69 0.62
C GLY A 105 -9.78 4.59 1.81
N ALA A 106 -8.79 4.24 2.62
CA ALA A 106 -8.41 5.05 3.78
C ALA A 106 -7.80 6.39 3.35
N ALA A 107 -7.03 6.42 2.25
CA ALA A 107 -6.46 7.65 1.70
C ALA A 107 -7.56 8.60 1.24
N LEU A 108 -8.59 8.08 0.58
CA LEU A 108 -9.75 8.88 0.19
C LEU A 108 -10.44 9.51 1.41
N ARG A 109 -10.67 8.71 2.46
CA ARG A 109 -11.29 9.22 3.70
C ARG A 109 -10.41 10.26 4.38
N SER A 110 -9.10 10.05 4.41
CA SER A 110 -8.16 11.03 4.97
C SER A 110 -8.20 12.35 4.20
N ARG A 111 -8.27 12.27 2.86
CA ARG A 111 -8.39 13.43 2.00
C ARG A 111 -9.68 14.21 2.28
N LEU A 112 -10.82 13.51 2.37
CA LEU A 112 -12.12 14.13 2.61
C LEU A 112 -12.20 14.78 3.99
N ARG A 113 -11.56 14.19 5.00
CA ARG A 113 -11.60 14.68 6.39
C ARG A 113 -10.43 15.60 6.74
N GLY A 114 -9.37 15.65 5.91
CA GLY A 114 -8.17 16.44 6.16
C GLY A 114 -7.35 15.97 7.35
N ILE A 115 -7.42 14.68 7.70
CA ILE A 115 -6.69 14.12 8.85
C ILE A 115 -6.09 12.75 8.51
N ALA A 116 -5.07 12.34 9.26
CA ALA A 116 -4.37 11.07 9.06
C ALA A 116 -5.10 9.86 9.66
N ALA A 117 -6.08 10.07 10.54
CA ALA A 117 -6.68 9.00 11.34
C ALA A 117 -7.14 7.78 10.53
N PRO A 118 -7.83 7.90 9.39
CA PRO A 118 -8.22 6.72 8.62
C PRO A 118 -7.04 5.86 8.15
N LEU A 119 -5.95 6.48 7.70
CA LEU A 119 -4.76 5.76 7.25
C LEU A 119 -4.07 5.04 8.41
N THR A 120 -3.90 5.73 9.53
CA THR A 120 -3.26 5.16 10.72
C THR A 120 -4.06 3.99 11.26
N ALA A 121 -5.37 4.14 11.38
CA ALA A 121 -6.26 3.09 11.89
C ALA A 121 -6.22 1.85 10.98
N MET A 122 -6.21 2.05 9.67
CA MET A 122 -6.16 0.95 8.71
C MET A 122 -4.83 0.18 8.84
N LEU A 123 -3.70 0.88 8.90
CA LEU A 123 -2.40 0.22 9.02
C LEU A 123 -2.29 -0.57 10.34
N ASP A 124 -2.72 0.01 11.44
CA ASP A 124 -2.68 -0.67 12.74
C ASP A 124 -3.52 -1.94 12.73
N PHE A 125 -4.73 -1.86 12.19
CA PHE A 125 -5.61 -3.03 12.09
C PHE A 125 -5.03 -4.10 11.18
N TYR A 126 -4.57 -3.70 9.99
CA TYR A 126 -4.06 -4.66 9.00
C TYR A 126 -2.86 -5.43 9.55
N PHE A 127 -1.85 -4.73 10.07
CA PHE A 127 -0.63 -5.39 10.51
C PHE A 127 -0.82 -6.21 11.79
N ARG A 128 -1.73 -5.81 12.66
CA ARG A 128 -2.11 -6.62 13.81
C ARG A 128 -2.81 -7.91 13.37
N SER A 129 -3.69 -7.81 12.39
CA SER A 129 -4.47 -8.96 11.89
C SER A 129 -3.61 -9.93 11.08
N ALA A 130 -2.63 -9.43 10.35
CA ALA A 130 -1.75 -10.23 9.49
C ALA A 130 -0.72 -11.03 10.29
N ALA A 131 -0.23 -10.49 11.40
CA ALA A 131 0.85 -11.11 12.16
C ALA A 131 0.43 -12.46 12.75
N SER A 132 1.36 -13.40 12.80
CA SER A 132 1.20 -14.67 13.50
C SER A 132 1.08 -14.44 15.00
N ARG A 133 0.25 -15.23 15.65
CA ARG A 133 0.07 -15.19 17.10
C ARG A 133 0.93 -16.23 17.81
#